data_09edc5bae543c4de3de5bab9724df354
#
_entry.id   09edc5bae543c4de3de5bab9724df354
#
_cell.length_a   1.000
_cell.length_b   1.000
_cell.length_c   1.000
_cell.angle_alpha   90.00
_cell.angle_beta   90.00
_cell.angle_gamma   90.00
#
_symmetry.space_group_name_H-M   'P 1'
#
loop_
_entity.id
_entity.type
_entity.pdbx_description
1 polymer ?
#
loop_
_entity_poly.entity_id
_entity_poly.type
_entity_poly.pdbx_seq_one_letter_code
_entity_poly.pdbx_strand_id
1 'polypeptide(L)'
;MREKLLNGYTAMRGNISRETEKTIEKISKYINKNLKMYSRTKFIDGMYDLMLELLIEVYSITSKTIRDLYDGLEIERLSDEEIMKLTYSDDGKELRDRIEEHYDNVMRRIESERKDYFLHRMMLIVNTESLTVSNGILHKKLAKYAVYAEVTNSDSDVCWDHKDCAYWLSKGKIPVDELTELPPFHPDCECMVVYYL
;
A
#
# COMPACT_ATOMS: atom_id res chain seq x y z
N MET A 1 -20.45 9.20 -14.99
CA MET A 1 -20.12 8.19 -13.95
C MET A 1 -18.61 7.91 -13.88
N ARG A 2 -17.95 7.53 -14.99
CA ARG A 2 -16.49 7.25 -15.02
C ARG A 2 -15.65 8.38 -14.43
N GLU A 3 -15.88 9.61 -14.85
CA GLU A 3 -15.14 10.81 -14.37
C GLU A 3 -15.30 11.01 -12.84
N LYS A 4 -16.52 10.85 -12.30
CA LYS A 4 -16.73 10.92 -10.84
C LYS A 4 -15.93 9.86 -10.10
N LEU A 5 -15.88 8.63 -10.59
CA LEU A 5 -15.10 7.55 -10.01
C LEU A 5 -13.60 7.86 -10.06
N LEU A 6 -13.07 8.21 -11.25
CA LEU A 6 -11.65 8.53 -11.40
C LEU A 6 -11.21 9.68 -10.50
N ASN A 7 -12.00 10.75 -10.42
CA ASN A 7 -11.72 11.88 -9.53
C ASN A 7 -11.71 11.46 -8.05
N GLY A 8 -12.66 10.62 -7.63
CA GLY A 8 -12.72 10.10 -6.26
C GLY A 8 -11.52 9.22 -5.93
N TYR A 9 -11.12 8.33 -6.83
CA TYR A 9 -9.93 7.50 -6.66
C TYR A 9 -8.63 8.30 -6.65
N THR A 10 -8.53 9.32 -7.51
CA THR A 10 -7.39 10.26 -7.50
C THR A 10 -7.29 10.99 -6.17
N ALA A 11 -8.42 11.49 -5.64
CA ALA A 11 -8.46 12.16 -4.34
C ALA A 11 -8.10 11.18 -3.19
N MET A 12 -8.59 9.95 -3.24
CA MET A 12 -8.25 8.90 -2.28
C MET A 12 -6.74 8.65 -2.26
N ARG A 13 -6.14 8.45 -3.43
CA ARG A 13 -4.70 8.24 -3.55
C ARG A 13 -3.89 9.42 -3.00
N GLY A 14 -4.28 10.65 -3.32
CA GLY A 14 -3.63 11.84 -2.77
C GLY A 14 -3.73 11.93 -1.24
N ASN A 15 -4.82 11.43 -0.63
CA ASN A 15 -4.95 11.33 0.81
C ASN A 15 -4.02 10.23 1.38
N ILE A 16 -3.97 9.07 0.75
CA ILE A 16 -3.07 7.97 1.14
C ILE A 16 -1.61 8.43 1.05
N SER A 17 -1.18 9.05 -0.05
CA SER A 17 0.18 9.58 -0.23
C SER A 17 0.56 10.54 0.91
N ARG A 18 -0.34 11.42 1.31
CA ARG A 18 -0.12 12.38 2.40
C ARG A 18 0.10 11.70 3.76
N GLU A 19 -0.66 10.65 4.07
CA GLU A 19 -0.47 9.88 5.31
C GLU A 19 0.80 9.03 5.24
N THR A 20 1.13 8.51 4.07
CA THR A 20 2.40 7.82 3.79
C THR A 20 3.60 8.73 4.05
N GLU A 21 3.60 9.96 3.54
CA GLU A 21 4.65 10.96 3.77
C GLU A 21 4.82 11.27 5.27
N LYS A 22 3.72 11.50 5.99
CA LYS A 22 3.76 11.72 7.45
C LYS A 22 4.37 10.52 8.20
N THR A 23 4.03 9.32 7.77
CA THR A 23 4.56 8.10 8.37
C THR A 23 6.04 7.92 8.08
N ILE A 24 6.50 8.24 6.86
CA ILE A 24 7.92 8.25 6.50
C ILE A 24 8.70 9.23 7.40
N GLU A 25 8.14 10.41 7.70
CA GLU A 25 8.76 11.34 8.64
C GLU A 25 8.84 10.76 10.07
N LYS A 26 7.78 10.10 10.56
CA LYS A 26 7.80 9.42 11.87
C LYS A 26 8.85 8.32 11.90
N ILE A 27 8.92 7.50 10.85
CA ILE A 27 9.92 6.43 10.68
C ILE A 27 11.34 7.01 10.67
N SER A 28 11.59 8.08 9.91
CA SER A 28 12.90 8.75 9.89
C SER A 28 13.33 9.22 11.28
N LYS A 29 12.42 9.87 12.01
CA LYS A 29 12.67 10.30 13.40
C LYS A 29 12.94 9.10 14.32
N TYR A 30 12.16 8.03 14.16
CA TYR A 30 12.30 6.80 14.95
C TYR A 30 13.66 6.12 14.71
N ILE A 31 14.06 5.94 13.44
CA ILE A 31 15.35 5.37 13.05
C ILE A 31 16.49 6.21 13.64
N ASN A 32 16.44 7.53 13.45
CA ASN A 32 17.48 8.43 13.94
C ASN A 32 17.69 8.35 15.46
N LYS A 33 16.61 8.16 16.21
CA LYS A 33 16.65 8.10 17.67
C LYS A 33 17.04 6.71 18.18
N ASN A 34 16.55 5.63 17.55
CA ASN A 34 16.45 4.33 18.21
C ASN A 34 17.33 3.24 17.58
N LEU A 35 17.81 3.40 16.34
CA LEU A 35 18.56 2.35 15.64
C LEU A 35 19.80 1.86 16.41
N LYS A 36 20.45 2.74 17.17
CA LYS A 36 21.62 2.42 18.00
C LYS A 36 21.29 2.13 19.46
N MET A 37 20.10 2.52 19.93
CA MET A 37 19.78 2.52 21.36
C MET A 37 18.92 1.34 21.78
N TYR A 38 18.11 0.79 20.87
CA TYR A 38 17.16 -0.25 21.19
C TYR A 38 17.72 -1.64 20.88
N SER A 39 17.25 -2.64 21.63
CA SER A 39 17.41 -4.02 21.21
C SER A 39 16.70 -4.27 19.87
N ARG A 40 17.17 -5.27 19.11
CA ARG A 40 16.59 -5.67 17.83
C ARG A 40 15.06 -5.77 17.90
N THR A 41 14.55 -6.57 18.83
CA THR A 41 13.11 -6.80 19.00
C THR A 41 12.35 -5.50 19.25
N LYS A 42 12.79 -4.68 20.21
CA LYS A 42 12.13 -3.41 20.54
C LYS A 42 12.14 -2.42 19.38
N PHE A 43 13.20 -2.43 18.57
CA PHE A 43 13.27 -1.59 17.39
C PHE A 43 12.28 -2.05 16.32
N ILE A 44 12.20 -3.35 16.06
CA ILE A 44 11.28 -3.94 15.08
C ILE A 44 9.84 -3.75 15.51
N ASP A 45 9.51 -3.97 16.78
CA ASP A 45 8.15 -3.73 17.31
C ASP A 45 7.70 -2.28 17.05
N GLY A 46 8.54 -1.29 17.37
CA GLY A 46 8.18 0.10 17.14
C GLY A 46 8.08 0.47 15.65
N MET A 47 8.82 -0.18 14.78
CA MET A 47 8.66 -0.01 13.32
C MET A 47 7.34 -0.63 12.83
N TYR A 48 7.01 -1.82 13.33
CA TYR A 48 5.77 -2.50 13.00
C TYR A 48 4.54 -1.70 13.46
N ASP A 49 4.58 -1.13 14.68
CA ASP A 49 3.52 -0.28 15.21
C ASP A 49 3.27 0.96 14.32
N LEU A 50 4.33 1.61 13.84
CA LEU A 50 4.21 2.74 12.91
C LEU A 50 3.57 2.33 11.57
N MET A 51 3.89 1.14 11.07
CA MET A 51 3.27 0.60 9.87
C MET A 51 1.79 0.27 10.09
N LEU A 52 1.45 -0.35 11.21
CA LEU A 52 0.06 -0.68 11.57
C LEU A 52 -0.80 0.59 11.67
N GLU A 53 -0.32 1.64 12.34
CA GLU A 53 -1.01 2.94 12.37
C GLU A 53 -1.34 3.46 10.97
N LEU A 54 -0.37 3.42 10.06
CA LEU A 54 -0.58 3.84 8.66
C LEU A 54 -1.64 2.99 7.96
N LEU A 55 -1.56 1.67 8.07
CA LEU A 55 -2.46 0.77 7.33
C LEU A 55 -3.92 0.88 7.83
N ILE A 56 -4.12 1.15 9.12
CA ILE A 56 -5.44 1.48 9.68
C ILE A 56 -5.96 2.79 9.08
N GLU A 57 -5.12 3.81 8.92
CA GLU A 57 -5.51 5.07 8.31
C GLU A 57 -5.83 4.90 6.81
N VAL A 58 -5.02 4.13 6.07
CA VAL A 58 -5.31 3.74 4.68
C VAL A 58 -6.67 3.04 4.57
N TYR A 59 -6.97 2.13 5.50
CA TYR A 59 -8.29 1.49 5.57
C TYR A 59 -9.42 2.52 5.76
N SER A 60 -9.23 3.48 6.66
CA SER A 60 -10.21 4.54 6.94
C SER A 60 -10.48 5.39 5.70
N ILE A 61 -9.43 5.85 5.03
CA ILE A 61 -9.50 6.65 3.80
C ILE A 61 -10.21 5.86 2.69
N THR A 62 -9.80 4.63 2.45
CA THR A 62 -10.36 3.77 1.39
C THR A 62 -11.83 3.47 1.65
N SER A 63 -12.19 3.11 2.88
CA SER A 63 -13.57 2.80 3.29
C SER A 63 -14.49 4.03 3.18
N LYS A 64 -13.98 5.22 3.51
CA LYS A 64 -14.71 6.47 3.31
C LYS A 64 -14.95 6.72 1.83
N THR A 65 -13.94 6.56 0.99
CA THR A 65 -14.07 6.76 -0.45
C THR A 65 -15.09 5.82 -1.07
N ILE A 66 -15.12 4.54 -0.66
CA ILE A 66 -16.12 3.59 -1.14
C ILE A 66 -17.53 4.09 -0.78
N ARG A 67 -17.77 4.53 0.47
CA ARG A 67 -19.09 5.07 0.88
C ARG A 67 -19.48 6.31 0.07
N ASP A 68 -18.53 7.20 -0.21
CA ASP A 68 -18.79 8.46 -0.92
C ASP A 68 -19.06 8.25 -2.42
N LEU A 69 -18.50 7.19 -3.02
CA LEU A 69 -18.60 6.89 -4.45
C LEU A 69 -19.73 5.90 -4.80
N TYR A 70 -20.04 4.99 -3.90
CA TYR A 70 -20.97 3.87 -4.12
C TYR A 70 -22.09 3.91 -3.09
N ASP A 71 -23.11 4.71 -3.38
CA ASP A 71 -24.27 4.93 -2.49
C ASP A 71 -24.91 3.59 -2.08
N GLY A 72 -25.20 3.45 -0.79
CA GLY A 72 -25.92 2.30 -0.21
C GLY A 72 -25.06 1.04 0.01
N LEU A 73 -23.75 1.09 -0.25
CA LEU A 73 -22.86 -0.01 0.10
C LEU A 73 -22.48 0.05 1.59
N GLU A 74 -22.99 -0.92 2.37
CA GLU A 74 -22.49 -1.15 3.73
C GLU A 74 -21.10 -1.79 3.68
N ILE A 75 -20.14 -1.12 4.33
CA ILE A 75 -18.78 -1.62 4.46
C ILE A 75 -18.63 -2.17 5.86
N GLU A 76 -18.59 -3.49 5.96
CA GLU A 76 -18.23 -4.17 7.20
C GLU A 76 -16.82 -3.72 7.63
N ARG A 77 -16.67 -3.40 8.92
CA ARG A 77 -15.38 -3.01 9.49
C ARG A 77 -14.45 -4.21 9.50
N LEU A 78 -13.24 -4.04 8.99
CA LEU A 78 -12.16 -5.02 9.14
C LEU A 78 -11.47 -4.83 10.48
N SER A 79 -11.06 -5.93 11.12
CA SER A 79 -10.15 -5.89 12.26
C SER A 79 -8.73 -5.54 11.80
N ASP A 80 -7.89 -5.13 12.75
CA ASP A 80 -6.48 -4.82 12.47
C ASP A 80 -5.76 -6.05 11.90
N GLU A 81 -6.08 -7.25 12.38
CA GLU A 81 -5.55 -8.51 11.84
C GLU A 81 -5.96 -8.76 10.39
N GLU A 82 -7.21 -8.47 10.04
CA GLU A 82 -7.68 -8.60 8.65
C GLU A 82 -7.04 -7.57 7.72
N ILE A 83 -6.79 -6.35 8.22
CA ILE A 83 -6.07 -5.31 7.48
C ILE A 83 -4.63 -5.78 7.23
N MET A 84 -3.98 -6.33 8.24
CA MET A 84 -2.60 -6.84 8.11
C MET A 84 -2.49 -8.02 7.15
N LYS A 85 -3.53 -8.86 7.02
CA LYS A 85 -3.57 -9.94 6.02
C LYS A 85 -3.67 -9.45 4.57
N LEU A 86 -3.94 -8.18 4.35
CA LEU A 86 -3.96 -7.56 3.02
C LEU A 86 -2.57 -7.06 2.58
N THR A 87 -1.56 -7.08 3.44
CA THR A 87 -0.22 -6.60 3.08
C THR A 87 0.42 -7.45 2.00
N TYR A 88 1.25 -6.81 1.18
CA TYR A 88 2.00 -7.49 0.14
C TYR A 88 2.96 -8.51 0.75
N SER A 89 2.87 -9.75 0.28
CA SER A 89 3.75 -10.83 0.69
C SER A 89 4.62 -11.23 -0.49
N ASP A 90 5.87 -10.78 -0.48
CA ASP A 90 6.90 -11.30 -1.35
C ASP A 90 7.37 -12.65 -0.76
N ASP A 91 7.35 -13.72 -1.54
CA ASP A 91 7.71 -15.07 -1.10
C ASP A 91 6.96 -15.61 0.14
N GLY A 92 5.75 -15.11 0.42
CA GLY A 92 4.94 -15.55 1.58
C GLY A 92 5.41 -14.99 2.93
N LYS A 93 6.31 -14.01 2.94
CA LYS A 93 6.77 -13.38 4.19
C LYS A 93 5.79 -12.34 4.70
N GLU A 94 5.47 -12.39 5.98
CA GLU A 94 4.68 -11.35 6.64
C GLU A 94 5.45 -10.02 6.68
N LEU A 95 4.72 -8.90 6.82
CA LEU A 95 5.31 -7.56 6.92
C LEU A 95 6.39 -7.48 7.99
N ARG A 96 6.16 -8.12 9.15
CA ARG A 96 7.12 -8.16 10.26
C ARG A 96 8.43 -8.81 9.83
N ASP A 97 8.37 -9.97 9.17
CA ASP A 97 9.56 -10.72 8.74
C ASP A 97 10.39 -9.89 7.74
N ARG A 98 9.73 -9.15 6.86
CA ARG A 98 10.41 -8.26 5.91
C ARG A 98 11.11 -7.09 6.61
N ILE A 99 10.50 -6.48 7.63
CA ILE A 99 11.14 -5.46 8.46
C ILE A 99 12.36 -6.03 9.17
N GLU A 100 12.25 -7.25 9.73
CA GLU A 100 13.35 -7.96 10.40
C GLU A 100 14.51 -8.23 9.45
N GLU A 101 14.23 -8.77 8.27
CA GLU A 101 15.25 -9.03 7.26
C GLU A 101 15.99 -7.75 6.83
N HIS A 102 15.26 -6.65 6.64
CA HIS A 102 15.88 -5.37 6.31
C HIS A 102 16.73 -4.83 7.46
N TYR A 103 16.28 -4.97 8.71
CA TYR A 103 17.09 -4.62 9.87
C TYR A 103 18.41 -5.42 9.88
N ASP A 104 18.34 -6.73 9.76
CA ASP A 104 19.52 -7.60 9.79
C ASP A 104 20.49 -7.30 8.62
N ASN A 105 19.97 -7.01 7.43
CA ASN A 105 20.77 -6.61 6.27
C ASN A 105 21.47 -5.26 6.50
N VAL A 106 20.77 -4.30 7.12
CA VAL A 106 21.34 -3.00 7.47
C VAL A 106 22.44 -3.12 8.49
N MET A 107 22.27 -3.96 9.51
CA MET A 107 23.26 -4.12 10.58
C MET A 107 24.57 -4.75 10.10
N ARG A 108 24.58 -5.39 8.92
CA ARG A 108 25.81 -5.90 8.25
C ARG A 108 26.57 -4.83 7.46
N ARG A 109 25.98 -3.63 7.24
CA ARG A 109 26.59 -2.53 6.48
C ARG A 109 27.50 -1.67 7.33
N ILE A 110 28.31 -0.83 6.67
CA ILE A 110 29.11 0.18 7.30
C ILE A 110 28.21 1.13 8.10
N GLU A 111 28.61 1.48 9.30
CA GLU A 111 27.77 2.23 10.26
C GLU A 111 27.26 3.56 9.72
N SER A 112 28.06 4.29 8.93
CA SER A 112 27.69 5.56 8.31
C SER A 112 26.55 5.47 7.31
N GLU A 113 26.34 4.30 6.69
CA GLU A 113 25.33 4.10 5.64
C GLU A 113 24.01 3.49 6.18
N ARG A 114 24.02 2.98 7.41
CA ARG A 114 22.92 2.19 7.96
C ARG A 114 21.59 2.93 7.97
N LYS A 115 21.60 4.18 8.40
CA LYS A 115 20.38 4.96 8.55
C LYS A 115 19.70 5.24 7.21
N ASP A 116 20.48 5.76 6.26
CA ASP A 116 19.93 6.15 4.95
C ASP A 116 19.44 4.93 4.16
N TYR A 117 20.22 3.85 4.21
CA TYR A 117 19.80 2.60 3.57
C TYR A 117 18.51 2.05 4.19
N PHE A 118 18.41 2.00 5.53
CA PHE A 118 17.23 1.48 6.20
C PHE A 118 16.02 2.37 5.94
N LEU A 119 16.17 3.69 5.98
CA LEU A 119 15.12 4.63 5.65
C LEU A 119 14.60 4.41 4.22
N HIS A 120 15.51 4.30 3.25
CA HIS A 120 15.14 4.04 1.86
C HIS A 120 14.34 2.74 1.71
N ARG A 121 14.78 1.65 2.34
CA ARG A 121 14.05 0.37 2.31
C ARG A 121 12.67 0.46 2.96
N MET A 122 12.56 1.18 4.08
CA MET A 122 11.28 1.41 4.74
C MET A 122 10.34 2.27 3.91
N MET A 123 10.84 3.26 3.18
CA MET A 123 10.02 4.06 2.24
C MET A 123 9.41 3.17 1.14
N LEU A 124 10.18 2.26 0.56
CA LEU A 124 9.67 1.30 -0.43
C LEU A 124 8.56 0.42 0.15
N ILE A 125 8.75 -0.10 1.37
CA ILE A 125 7.74 -0.92 2.05
C ILE A 125 6.48 -0.08 2.31
N VAL A 126 6.62 1.10 2.88
CA VAL A 126 5.51 2.00 3.23
C VAL A 126 4.65 2.33 2.00
N ASN A 127 5.27 2.70 0.88
CA ASN A 127 4.59 3.01 -0.36
C ASN A 127 3.84 1.78 -0.92
N THR A 128 4.55 0.66 -1.01
CA THR A 128 3.98 -0.58 -1.54
C THR A 128 2.80 -1.07 -0.71
N GLU A 129 2.95 -1.15 0.61
CA GLU A 129 1.92 -1.68 1.49
C GLU A 129 0.67 -0.80 1.56
N SER A 130 0.83 0.52 1.52
CA SER A 130 -0.31 1.44 1.52
C SER A 130 -1.23 1.19 0.32
N LEU A 131 -0.67 0.98 -0.86
CA LEU A 131 -1.45 0.69 -2.07
C LEU A 131 -1.96 -0.75 -2.11
N THR A 132 -1.17 -1.71 -1.62
CA THR A 132 -1.60 -3.11 -1.49
C THR A 132 -2.85 -3.22 -0.63
N VAL A 133 -2.83 -2.63 0.56
CA VAL A 133 -3.97 -2.66 1.48
C VAL A 133 -5.16 -1.93 0.89
N SER A 134 -4.97 -0.76 0.26
CA SER A 134 -6.05 -0.03 -0.39
C SER A 134 -6.69 -0.84 -1.53
N ASN A 135 -5.91 -1.40 -2.45
CA ASN A 135 -6.41 -2.24 -3.54
C ASN A 135 -7.08 -3.51 -3.01
N GLY A 136 -6.53 -4.15 -1.98
CA GLY A 136 -7.11 -5.31 -1.33
C GLY A 136 -8.48 -5.01 -0.70
N ILE A 137 -8.64 -3.86 -0.05
CA ILE A 137 -9.92 -3.40 0.50
C ILE A 137 -10.94 -3.16 -0.63
N LEU A 138 -10.53 -2.42 -1.67
CA LEU A 138 -11.38 -2.16 -2.83
C LEU A 138 -11.87 -3.48 -3.44
N HIS A 139 -10.97 -4.42 -3.69
CA HIS A 139 -11.31 -5.72 -4.25
C HIS A 139 -12.25 -6.49 -3.33
N LYS A 140 -11.90 -6.67 -2.06
CA LYS A 140 -12.71 -7.41 -1.07
C LYS A 140 -14.13 -6.86 -0.93
N LYS A 141 -14.30 -5.55 -1.09
CA LYS A 141 -15.60 -4.89 -0.88
C LYS A 141 -16.41 -4.70 -2.16
N LEU A 142 -15.77 -4.51 -3.30
CA LEU A 142 -16.43 -4.11 -4.54
C LEU A 142 -16.52 -5.21 -5.61
N ALA A 143 -15.55 -6.13 -5.68
CA ALA A 143 -15.48 -7.11 -6.77
C ALA A 143 -16.76 -7.95 -6.92
N LYS A 144 -17.41 -8.31 -5.81
CA LYS A 144 -18.65 -9.09 -5.82
C LYS A 144 -19.88 -8.35 -6.37
N TYR A 145 -19.81 -7.02 -6.48
CA TYR A 145 -20.89 -6.18 -7.02
C TYR A 145 -20.54 -5.58 -8.37
N ALA A 146 -19.25 -5.56 -8.72
CA ALA A 146 -18.77 -4.92 -9.92
C ALA A 146 -19.01 -5.81 -11.16
N VAL A 147 -19.38 -5.16 -12.26
CA VAL A 147 -19.46 -5.80 -13.58
C VAL A 147 -18.11 -5.69 -14.30
N TYR A 148 -17.43 -4.55 -14.10
CA TYR A 148 -16.14 -4.26 -14.73
C TYR A 148 -15.13 -3.72 -13.74
N ALA A 149 -13.85 -3.87 -14.09
CA ALA A 149 -12.72 -3.26 -13.40
C ALA A 149 -11.78 -2.59 -14.40
N GLU A 150 -11.01 -1.62 -13.96
CA GLU A 150 -10.00 -0.92 -14.76
C GLU A 150 -8.78 -0.64 -13.88
N VAL A 151 -7.60 -1.08 -14.31
CA VAL A 151 -6.34 -0.69 -13.65
C VAL A 151 -5.93 0.68 -14.16
N THR A 152 -5.68 1.61 -13.24
CA THR A 152 -5.28 2.99 -13.55
C THR A 152 -4.03 3.37 -12.76
N ASN A 153 -3.27 4.34 -13.25
CA ASN A 153 -2.16 4.96 -12.52
C ASN A 153 -2.28 6.49 -12.51
N SER A 154 -1.31 7.17 -11.89
CA SER A 154 -1.23 8.64 -11.81
C SER A 154 -0.42 9.30 -12.90
N ASP A 155 -0.30 8.70 -14.07
CA ASP A 155 0.61 9.12 -15.15
C ASP A 155 2.10 8.96 -14.81
N SER A 156 2.42 8.02 -13.90
CA SER A 156 3.80 7.66 -13.57
C SER A 156 4.44 6.88 -14.73
N ASP A 157 5.48 7.44 -15.34
CA ASP A 157 6.25 6.77 -16.39
C ASP A 157 6.81 5.43 -15.91
N VAL A 158 7.17 5.32 -14.63
CA VAL A 158 7.71 4.10 -14.01
C VAL A 158 6.77 2.90 -14.17
N CYS A 159 5.46 3.11 -14.03
CA CYS A 159 4.49 2.02 -14.20
C CYS A 159 4.39 1.57 -15.67
N TRP A 160 4.53 2.47 -16.64
CA TRP A 160 4.48 2.11 -18.05
C TRP A 160 5.72 1.34 -18.53
N ASP A 161 6.86 1.56 -17.90
CA ASP A 161 8.10 0.84 -18.18
C ASP A 161 8.12 -0.57 -17.54
N HIS A 162 7.23 -0.84 -16.58
CA HIS A 162 7.11 -2.15 -15.95
C HIS A 162 6.12 -3.05 -16.69
N LYS A 163 6.58 -4.24 -17.12
CA LYS A 163 5.83 -5.14 -17.99
C LYS A 163 4.41 -5.46 -17.50
N ASP A 164 4.25 -5.76 -16.21
CA ASP A 164 2.96 -6.18 -15.66
C ASP A 164 2.01 -4.97 -15.50
N CYS A 165 2.53 -3.81 -15.10
CA CYS A 165 1.76 -2.57 -15.10
C CYS A 165 1.30 -2.19 -16.51
N ALA A 166 2.21 -2.16 -17.49
CA ALA A 166 1.90 -1.83 -18.87
C ALA A 166 0.86 -2.78 -19.46
N TYR A 167 0.95 -4.09 -19.13
CA TYR A 167 -0.05 -5.07 -19.54
C TYR A 167 -1.44 -4.71 -19.02
N TRP A 168 -1.60 -4.51 -17.70
CA TRP A 168 -2.89 -4.22 -17.10
C TRP A 168 -3.43 -2.83 -17.49
N LEU A 169 -2.57 -1.81 -17.55
CA LEU A 169 -2.95 -0.45 -17.98
C LEU A 169 -3.45 -0.44 -19.43
N SER A 170 -2.87 -1.26 -20.31
CA SER A 170 -3.27 -1.34 -21.73
C SER A 170 -4.63 -2.02 -21.94
N LYS A 171 -5.11 -2.81 -20.98
CA LYS A 171 -6.41 -3.51 -21.07
C LYS A 171 -7.60 -2.54 -20.98
N GLY A 172 -7.44 -1.40 -20.29
CA GLY A 172 -8.54 -0.51 -19.99
C GLY A 172 -9.63 -1.20 -19.16
N LYS A 173 -10.88 -0.97 -19.47
CA LYS A 173 -12.02 -1.52 -18.75
C LYS A 173 -12.30 -2.97 -19.19
N ILE A 174 -12.19 -3.92 -18.25
CA ILE A 174 -12.39 -5.36 -18.46
C ILE A 174 -13.48 -5.90 -17.56
N PRO A 175 -14.12 -7.05 -17.88
CA PRO A 175 -14.95 -7.80 -16.93
C PRO A 175 -14.19 -8.07 -15.63
N VAL A 176 -14.87 -7.99 -14.48
CA VAL A 176 -14.22 -8.11 -13.17
C VAL A 176 -13.58 -9.48 -12.93
N ASP A 177 -14.13 -10.53 -13.51
CA ASP A 177 -13.63 -11.90 -13.45
C ASP A 177 -12.36 -12.15 -14.30
N GLU A 178 -12.04 -11.24 -15.21
CA GLU A 178 -10.77 -11.24 -15.95
C GLU A 178 -9.62 -10.56 -15.20
N LEU A 179 -9.90 -9.86 -14.10
CA LEU A 179 -8.87 -9.27 -13.24
C LEU A 179 -8.29 -10.34 -12.31
N THR A 180 -7.25 -11.02 -12.77
CA THR A 180 -6.62 -12.14 -12.06
C THR A 180 -5.56 -11.74 -11.07
N GLU A 181 -5.05 -10.51 -11.16
CA GLU A 181 -4.00 -9.98 -10.29
C GLU A 181 -4.33 -8.55 -9.86
N LEU A 182 -3.92 -8.19 -8.65
CA LEU A 182 -4.12 -6.85 -8.09
C LEU A 182 -2.79 -6.09 -8.00
N PRO A 183 -2.77 -4.78 -8.30
CA PRO A 183 -1.59 -3.98 -7.98
C PRO A 183 -1.38 -3.90 -6.46
N PRO A 184 -0.16 -3.65 -6.00
CA PRO A 184 1.01 -3.24 -6.77
C PRO A 184 1.69 -4.43 -7.47
N PHE A 185 2.20 -4.21 -8.68
CA PHE A 185 2.91 -5.24 -9.46
C PHE A 185 4.43 -5.20 -9.26
N HIS A 186 4.94 -4.18 -8.58
CA HIS A 186 6.35 -3.98 -8.24
C HIS A 186 6.47 -2.98 -7.07
N PRO A 187 7.61 -2.92 -6.37
CA PRO A 187 7.88 -1.85 -5.41
C PRO A 187 7.69 -0.45 -6.03
N ASP A 188 7.10 0.47 -5.28
CA ASP A 188 6.71 1.82 -5.75
C ASP A 188 5.69 1.83 -6.92
N CYS A 189 4.98 0.76 -7.16
CA CYS A 189 3.87 0.76 -8.10
C CYS A 189 2.75 1.70 -7.61
N GLU A 190 2.27 2.57 -8.50
CA GLU A 190 1.19 3.53 -8.22
C GLU A 190 -0.16 3.10 -8.81
N CYS A 191 -0.26 1.89 -9.33
CA CYS A 191 -1.49 1.40 -9.94
C CYS A 191 -2.58 1.13 -8.91
N MET A 192 -3.81 1.45 -9.27
CA MET A 192 -5.03 1.18 -8.50
C MET A 192 -6.10 0.55 -9.37
N VAL A 193 -7.02 -0.18 -8.75
CA VAL A 193 -8.17 -0.76 -9.45
C VAL A 193 -9.42 0.08 -9.21
N VAL A 194 -10.05 0.53 -10.28
CA VAL A 194 -11.36 1.21 -10.28
C VAL A 194 -12.44 0.19 -10.61
N TYR A 195 -13.46 0.08 -9.78
CA TYR A 195 -14.58 -0.84 -9.96
C TYR A 195 -15.82 -0.12 -10.49
N TYR A 196 -16.53 -0.75 -11.43
CA TYR A 196 -17.76 -0.25 -12.03
C TYR A 196 -18.91 -1.23 -11.70
N LEU A 197 -19.85 -0.77 -10.85
CA LEU A 197 -21.06 -1.50 -10.47
C LEU A 197 -22.13 -1.42 -11.53
#